data_93535bd503d059ca4138f72a5e9d719a
#
_entry.id   93535bd503d059ca4138f72a5e9d719a
#
_cell.length_a   1.000
_cell.length_b   1.000
_cell.length_c   1.000
_cell.angle_alpha   90.00
_cell.angle_beta   90.00
_cell.angle_gamma   90.00
#
_symmetry.space_group_name_H-M   'P 1'
#
loop_
_entity.id
_entity.type
_entity.pdbx_description
1 polymer ?
#
loop_
_entity_poly.entity_id
_entity_poly.type
_entity_poly.pdbx_seq_one_letter_code
_entity_poly.pdbx_strand_id
1 'polypeptide(L)'
;MAIFYYKAVKEENNEKKIVNGKIKALNAREARQEVKNLGFIPISVYEDSNGGKKQADQVKNEHLPKLRSLSTNEKINFTSTFKLLMQSGVPVIESLVFLENEADSPKLREAAGVIKTQILAGATYSETIARYPDIFGHVYIGLTKAGEDSGEMEKTLTRLVELLEKQEAIKSRVIGALIYPVFVICLAIAALMIMLMFVFPAFKDMFTNLGDKLPIYTKICLELGEFLKAYWVIIPVGIASIVGGIYYALKNETTKNKIDEILLKIPIIKDLLVAANLSNFFAVMQVAFDAGIPVIDCLYLGNITITNSLLNKALKKASRKIQTGQRLSVALKNITLIPKMMVFLIAIGEQSGRLGEMLKQSVLYIDNKLDKVIDTITKMIEPIMLIVIGGMVLFLALSLYLPIFKSYEM
;
A
#
# COMPACT_ATOMS: atom_id res chain seq x y z
N MET A 1 11.63 53.39 5.50
CA MET A 1 11.87 52.24 6.41
C MET A 1 10.59 51.48 6.57
N ALA A 2 10.60 50.23 6.20
CA ALA A 2 9.44 49.32 6.35
C ALA A 2 9.51 48.62 7.72
N ILE A 3 8.36 48.16 8.21
CA ILE A 3 8.30 47.40 9.45
C ILE A 3 8.34 45.92 9.08
N PHE A 4 9.29 45.18 9.63
CA PHE A 4 9.41 43.75 9.46
C PHE A 4 9.02 43.03 10.75
N TYR A 5 8.24 41.97 10.63
CA TYR A 5 7.99 41.02 11.71
C TYR A 5 9.03 39.93 11.65
N TYR A 6 9.57 39.55 12.80
CA TYR A 6 10.47 38.43 12.88
C TYR A 6 10.02 37.38 13.88
N LYS A 7 10.35 36.14 13.59
CA LYS A 7 10.28 34.99 14.48
C LYS A 7 11.71 34.49 14.64
N ALA A 8 12.21 34.44 15.88
CA ALA A 8 13.59 34.09 16.15
C ALA A 8 13.70 33.20 17.39
N VAL A 9 14.79 32.48 17.54
CA VAL A 9 15.13 31.73 18.74
C VAL A 9 16.07 32.52 19.61
N LYS A 10 15.72 32.68 20.88
CA LYS A 10 16.62 33.16 21.93
C LYS A 10 17.17 31.95 22.68
N GLU A 11 18.47 31.85 22.78
CA GLU A 11 19.15 30.80 23.54
C GLU A 11 19.50 31.42 24.92
N GLU A 12 18.82 30.98 25.97
CA GLU A 12 19.03 31.44 27.34
C GLU A 12 19.06 30.20 28.26
N ASN A 13 20.18 29.96 28.95
CA ASN A 13 20.38 28.84 29.88
C ASN A 13 20.12 27.43 29.25
N ASN A 14 20.59 27.20 28.03
CA ASN A 14 20.39 25.91 27.29
C ASN A 14 18.92 25.59 26.93
N GLU A 15 17.98 26.53 27.12
CA GLU A 15 16.61 26.43 26.63
C GLU A 15 16.39 27.33 25.40
N LYS A 16 15.83 26.79 24.34
CA LYS A 16 15.50 27.52 23.12
C LYS A 16 14.07 28.05 23.20
N LYS A 17 13.91 29.34 23.46
CA LYS A 17 12.59 30.03 23.45
C LYS A 17 12.36 30.74 22.12
N ILE A 18 11.19 30.53 21.52
CA ILE A 18 10.76 31.27 20.34
C ILE A 18 10.25 32.65 20.73
N VAL A 19 10.87 33.69 20.16
CA VAL A 19 10.51 35.09 20.38
C VAL A 19 10.00 35.68 19.06
N ASN A 20 8.85 36.37 19.12
CA ASN A 20 8.30 37.11 17.98
C ASN A 20 8.45 38.61 18.28
N GLY A 21 8.90 39.37 17.29
CA GLY A 21 9.07 40.82 17.46
C GLY A 21 8.89 41.59 16.14
N LYS A 22 9.05 42.93 16.23
CA LYS A 22 8.97 43.85 15.10
C LYS A 22 10.27 44.64 15.04
N ILE A 23 10.76 44.86 13.81
CA ILE A 23 11.96 45.67 13.58
C ILE A 23 11.76 46.56 12.37
N LYS A 24 12.36 47.75 12.37
CA LYS A 24 12.32 48.67 11.23
C LYS A 24 13.61 48.52 10.43
N ALA A 25 13.48 48.22 9.15
CA ALA A 25 14.63 48.09 8.24
C ALA A 25 14.28 48.59 6.82
N LEU A 26 15.28 48.77 5.99
CA LEU A 26 15.10 49.16 4.56
C LEU A 26 14.71 47.97 3.69
N ASN A 27 15.16 46.76 4.07
CA ASN A 27 14.87 45.52 3.34
C ASN A 27 14.96 44.30 4.28
N ALA A 28 14.47 43.15 3.82
CA ALA A 28 14.45 41.90 4.59
C ALA A 28 15.85 41.39 5.01
N ARG A 29 16.89 41.76 4.25
CA ARG A 29 18.27 41.36 4.53
C ARG A 29 18.83 42.15 5.73
N GLU A 30 18.56 43.44 5.77
CA GLU A 30 18.93 44.32 6.88
C GLU A 30 18.14 43.95 8.16
N ALA A 31 16.85 43.67 8.01
CA ALA A 31 16.02 43.19 9.13
C ALA A 31 16.55 41.89 9.75
N ARG A 32 17.03 40.94 8.93
CA ARG A 32 17.68 39.71 9.42
C ARG A 32 19.00 39.99 10.15
N GLN A 33 19.78 40.95 9.66
CA GLN A 33 21.06 41.34 10.29
C GLN A 33 20.81 41.98 11.65
N GLU A 34 19.84 42.86 11.74
CA GLU A 34 19.45 43.53 12.96
C GLU A 34 18.91 42.54 14.03
N VAL A 35 18.10 41.53 13.62
CA VAL A 35 17.64 40.46 14.51
C VAL A 35 18.82 39.64 15.04
N LYS A 36 19.86 39.39 14.22
CA LYS A 36 21.10 38.76 14.67
C LYS A 36 21.90 39.61 15.62
N ASN A 37 21.93 40.94 15.39
CA ASN A 37 22.61 41.90 16.28
C ASN A 37 21.95 41.99 17.67
N LEU A 38 20.65 41.70 17.75
CA LEU A 38 19.91 41.54 19.00
C LEU A 38 20.19 40.23 19.76
N GLY A 39 21.08 39.37 19.22
CA GLY A 39 21.42 38.09 19.83
C GLY A 39 20.39 36.98 19.57
N PHE A 40 19.50 37.16 18.61
CA PHE A 40 18.51 36.18 18.24
C PHE A 40 18.86 35.44 16.93
N ILE A 41 18.54 34.18 16.83
CA ILE A 41 18.68 33.39 15.59
C ILE A 41 17.39 33.53 14.80
N PRO A 42 17.34 34.27 13.66
CA PRO A 42 16.12 34.50 12.91
C PRO A 42 15.67 33.23 12.20
N ILE A 43 14.43 32.80 12.47
CA ILE A 43 13.77 31.69 11.76
C ILE A 43 13.07 32.24 10.50
N SER A 44 12.33 33.36 10.64
CA SER A 44 11.64 34.02 9.54
C SER A 44 11.56 35.53 9.76
N VAL A 45 11.67 36.30 8.66
CA VAL A 45 11.53 37.76 8.63
C VAL A 45 10.68 38.13 7.43
N TYR A 46 9.59 38.88 7.63
CA TYR A 46 8.64 39.30 6.57
C TYR A 46 8.17 40.74 6.79
N GLU A 47 7.90 41.43 5.70
CA GLU A 47 7.52 42.85 5.68
C GLU A 47 6.02 43.01 6.05
N ASP A 48 5.70 44.08 6.83
CA ASP A 48 4.32 44.45 7.12
C ASP A 48 3.69 45.20 5.94
N SER A 49 3.38 44.48 4.87
CA SER A 49 2.53 45.01 3.82
C SER A 49 1.07 44.74 4.18
N ASN A 50 0.41 45.71 4.83
CA ASN A 50 -1.02 45.78 5.14
C ASN A 50 -1.80 44.45 5.04
N GLY A 51 -1.59 43.52 5.97
CA GLY A 51 -2.27 42.21 5.95
C GLY A 51 -1.54 41.07 6.64
N GLY A 52 -0.43 41.33 7.33
CA GLY A 52 0.47 40.31 7.91
C GLY A 52 -0.11 39.32 8.91
N LYS A 53 -1.34 39.51 9.42
CA LYS A 53 -2.07 38.46 10.15
C LYS A 53 -2.78 37.46 9.21
N LYS A 54 -3.09 37.87 7.98
CA LYS A 54 -3.71 36.96 6.99
C LYS A 54 -2.73 36.08 6.24
N GLN A 55 -1.45 36.46 6.11
CA GLN A 55 -0.47 35.65 5.36
C GLN A 55 0.13 34.50 6.20
N ALA A 56 0.29 34.63 7.50
CA ALA A 56 0.77 33.51 8.34
C ALA A 56 -0.30 32.41 8.49
N ASP A 57 -1.59 32.76 8.44
CA ASP A 57 -2.71 31.80 8.39
C ASP A 57 -3.08 31.39 6.96
N GLN A 58 -2.77 32.23 5.94
CA GLN A 58 -3.02 31.90 4.52
C GLN A 58 -2.00 30.94 3.94
N VAL A 59 -0.76 30.87 4.43
CA VAL A 59 0.20 29.82 4.05
C VAL A 59 -0.25 28.42 4.54
N LYS A 60 -1.16 28.37 5.53
CA LYS A 60 -1.83 27.12 5.93
C LYS A 60 -3.09 26.79 5.10
N ASN A 61 -3.60 27.73 4.30
CA ASN A 61 -4.85 27.58 3.55
C ASN A 61 -4.72 27.98 2.08
N GLU A 62 -3.53 27.99 1.47
CA GLU A 62 -3.44 27.89 0.02
C GLU A 62 -4.11 26.57 -0.36
N HIS A 63 -5.17 26.66 -1.16
CA HIS A 63 -5.80 25.51 -1.81
C HIS A 63 -4.71 24.81 -2.63
N LEU A 64 -4.05 23.82 -2.01
CA LEU A 64 -3.14 22.95 -2.72
C LEU A 64 -3.90 22.38 -3.92
N PRO A 65 -3.37 22.53 -5.14
CA PRO A 65 -4.03 21.95 -6.32
C PRO A 65 -4.26 20.46 -6.04
N LYS A 66 -5.50 20.00 -6.20
CA LYS A 66 -5.84 18.59 -5.98
C LYS A 66 -5.19 17.77 -7.08
N LEU A 67 -4.16 17.03 -6.72
CA LEU A 67 -3.58 16.03 -7.61
C LEU A 67 -4.45 14.76 -7.62
N ARG A 68 -4.56 14.15 -8.79
CA ARG A 68 -5.22 12.85 -8.96
C ARG A 68 -4.35 11.75 -8.36
N SER A 69 -4.99 10.73 -7.78
CA SER A 69 -4.27 9.56 -7.27
C SER A 69 -3.49 8.87 -8.39
N LEU A 70 -2.22 8.58 -8.12
CA LEU A 70 -1.32 7.85 -9.02
C LEU A 70 -1.34 6.36 -8.65
N SER A 71 -1.47 5.50 -9.66
CA SER A 71 -1.24 4.06 -9.50
C SER A 71 0.24 3.77 -9.23
N THR A 72 0.54 2.57 -8.72
CA THR A 72 1.94 2.17 -8.47
C THR A 72 2.78 2.23 -9.75
N ASN A 73 2.25 1.77 -10.88
CA ASN A 73 2.94 1.83 -12.17
C ASN A 73 3.19 3.27 -12.63
N GLU A 74 2.23 4.18 -12.44
CA GLU A 74 2.43 5.60 -12.73
C GLU A 74 3.54 6.20 -11.85
N LYS A 75 3.62 5.82 -10.56
CA LYS A 75 4.72 6.25 -9.67
C LYS A 75 6.07 5.69 -10.11
N ILE A 76 6.13 4.43 -10.53
CA ILE A 76 7.33 3.80 -11.07
C ILE A 76 7.80 4.56 -12.32
N ASN A 77 6.90 4.80 -13.29
CA ASN A 77 7.23 5.53 -14.52
C ASN A 77 7.73 6.94 -14.22
N PHE A 78 7.02 7.69 -13.37
CA PHE A 78 7.44 9.03 -12.95
C PHE A 78 8.84 9.02 -12.34
N THR A 79 9.05 8.15 -11.33
CA THR A 79 10.31 8.10 -10.58
C THR A 79 11.46 7.59 -11.45
N SER A 80 11.19 6.62 -12.33
CA SER A 80 12.18 6.04 -13.26
C SER A 80 12.63 7.06 -14.30
N THR A 81 11.69 7.80 -14.90
CA THR A 81 12.02 8.86 -15.86
C THR A 81 12.75 10.00 -15.17
N PHE A 82 12.28 10.44 -14.00
CA PHE A 82 12.94 11.48 -13.22
C PHE A 82 14.37 11.07 -12.82
N LYS A 83 14.56 9.84 -12.35
CA LYS A 83 15.88 9.25 -12.07
C LYS A 83 16.77 9.28 -13.30
N LEU A 84 16.29 8.84 -14.46
CA LEU A 84 17.08 8.76 -15.69
C LEU A 84 17.58 10.16 -16.12
N LEU A 85 16.72 11.17 -16.06
CA LEU A 85 17.09 12.55 -16.38
C LEU A 85 18.14 13.09 -15.40
N MET A 86 17.95 12.86 -14.10
CA MET A 86 18.91 13.27 -13.07
C MET A 86 20.28 12.58 -13.27
N GLN A 87 20.30 11.27 -13.57
CA GLN A 87 21.52 10.52 -13.88
C GLN A 87 22.24 11.01 -15.15
N SER A 88 21.49 11.59 -16.08
CA SER A 88 22.04 12.24 -17.28
C SER A 88 22.54 13.66 -17.03
N GLY A 89 22.51 14.14 -15.78
CA GLY A 89 22.93 15.49 -15.40
C GLY A 89 21.91 16.58 -15.68
N VAL A 90 20.67 16.24 -16.04
CA VAL A 90 19.60 17.22 -16.27
C VAL A 90 19.15 17.80 -14.93
N PRO A 91 19.09 19.14 -14.78
CA PRO A 91 18.62 19.77 -13.55
C PRO A 91 17.20 19.35 -13.17
N VAL A 92 16.88 19.36 -11.86
CA VAL A 92 15.57 18.98 -11.31
C VAL A 92 14.40 19.67 -12.01
N ILE A 93 14.51 20.99 -12.21
CA ILE A 93 13.45 21.79 -12.83
C ILE A 93 13.25 21.39 -14.29
N GLU A 94 14.31 21.21 -15.05
CA GLU A 94 14.23 20.80 -16.46
C GLU A 94 13.69 19.37 -16.60
N SER A 95 14.06 18.48 -15.68
CA SER A 95 13.51 17.12 -15.61
C SER A 95 12.00 17.14 -15.35
N LEU A 96 11.52 18.03 -14.49
CA LEU A 96 10.09 18.20 -14.23
C LEU A 96 9.36 18.85 -15.41
N VAL A 97 9.99 19.79 -16.15
CA VAL A 97 9.45 20.36 -17.40
C VAL A 97 9.28 19.27 -18.45
N PHE A 98 10.27 18.39 -18.59
CA PHE A 98 10.17 17.24 -19.50
C PHE A 98 8.99 16.34 -19.13
N LEU A 99 8.86 15.96 -17.83
CA LEU A 99 7.76 15.12 -17.36
C LEU A 99 6.39 15.80 -17.54
N GLU A 100 6.28 17.10 -17.36
CA GLU A 100 5.05 17.86 -17.57
C GLU A 100 4.61 17.84 -19.04
N ASN A 101 5.53 17.86 -19.99
CA ASN A 101 5.23 17.91 -21.40
C ASN A 101 5.08 16.53 -22.04
N GLU A 102 5.96 15.58 -21.67
CA GLU A 102 6.17 14.33 -22.40
C GLU A 102 5.67 13.07 -21.67
N ALA A 103 5.27 13.16 -20.37
CA ALA A 103 4.78 11.97 -19.68
C ALA A 103 3.51 11.42 -20.33
N ASP A 104 3.39 10.08 -20.42
CA ASP A 104 2.28 9.38 -21.08
C ASP A 104 0.91 9.67 -20.43
N SER A 105 0.88 9.73 -19.10
CA SER A 105 -0.35 9.93 -18.34
C SER A 105 -0.61 11.41 -18.06
N PRO A 106 -1.82 11.91 -18.32
CA PRO A 106 -2.21 13.27 -17.93
C PRO A 106 -2.05 13.55 -16.44
N LYS A 107 -2.18 12.51 -15.58
CA LYS A 107 -1.96 12.64 -14.14
C LYS A 107 -0.49 12.88 -13.80
N LEU A 108 0.44 12.26 -14.54
CA LEU A 108 1.86 12.46 -14.37
C LEU A 108 2.27 13.85 -14.78
N ARG A 109 1.74 14.35 -15.90
CA ARG A 109 1.95 15.73 -16.36
C ARG A 109 1.47 16.75 -15.32
N GLU A 110 0.26 16.55 -14.78
CA GLU A 110 -0.29 17.41 -13.73
C GLU A 110 0.58 17.38 -12.47
N ALA A 111 1.03 16.20 -12.03
CA ALA A 111 1.90 16.05 -10.85
C ALA A 111 3.24 16.76 -11.06
N ALA A 112 3.89 16.57 -12.22
CA ALA A 112 5.16 17.22 -12.55
C ALA A 112 5.04 18.75 -12.59
N GLY A 113 3.96 19.29 -13.20
CA GLY A 113 3.69 20.71 -13.26
C GLY A 113 3.48 21.36 -11.90
N VAL A 114 2.72 20.69 -11.02
CA VAL A 114 2.51 21.15 -9.63
C VAL A 114 3.83 21.12 -8.84
N ILE A 115 4.59 20.03 -8.92
CA ILE A 115 5.88 19.91 -8.23
C ILE A 115 6.85 20.99 -8.73
N LYS A 116 6.97 21.18 -10.06
CA LYS A 116 7.77 22.22 -10.67
C LYS A 116 7.43 23.60 -10.14
N THR A 117 6.13 23.94 -10.12
CA THR A 117 5.65 25.26 -9.67
C THR A 117 6.03 25.54 -8.21
N GLN A 118 5.91 24.55 -7.34
CA GLN A 118 6.28 24.67 -5.93
C GLN A 118 7.79 24.82 -5.74
N ILE A 119 8.60 24.10 -6.51
CA ILE A 119 10.06 24.22 -6.45
C ILE A 119 10.51 25.60 -6.96
N LEU A 120 9.91 26.13 -8.02
CA LEU A 120 10.14 27.49 -8.50
C LEU A 120 9.75 28.55 -7.46
N ALA A 121 8.75 28.27 -6.61
CA ALA A 121 8.37 29.11 -5.48
C ALA A 121 9.32 28.99 -4.27
N GLY A 122 10.37 28.14 -4.34
CA GLY A 122 11.43 28.03 -3.34
C GLY A 122 11.25 26.86 -2.35
N ALA A 123 10.26 25.98 -2.56
CA ALA A 123 10.16 24.74 -1.80
C ALA A 123 11.17 23.71 -2.31
N THR A 124 11.59 22.78 -1.43
CA THR A 124 12.38 21.64 -1.87
C THR A 124 11.49 20.55 -2.52
N TYR A 125 12.11 19.60 -3.24
CA TYR A 125 11.37 18.49 -3.84
C TYR A 125 10.67 17.65 -2.75
N SER A 126 11.38 17.30 -1.68
CA SER A 126 10.83 16.51 -0.57
C SER A 126 9.72 17.26 0.18
N GLU A 127 9.85 18.57 0.41
CA GLU A 127 8.79 19.38 1.01
C GLU A 127 7.53 19.42 0.14
N THR A 128 7.71 19.50 -1.17
CA THR A 128 6.60 19.55 -2.12
C THR A 128 5.82 18.23 -2.12
N ILE A 129 6.50 17.09 -2.26
CA ILE A 129 5.82 15.78 -2.24
C ILE A 129 5.24 15.43 -0.86
N ALA A 130 5.81 15.97 0.24
CA ALA A 130 5.29 15.79 1.59
C ALA A 130 3.89 16.41 1.79
N ARG A 131 3.50 17.35 0.93
CA ARG A 131 2.15 17.93 0.91
C ARG A 131 1.10 16.98 0.31
N TYR A 132 1.53 15.90 -0.35
CA TYR A 132 0.67 14.90 -1.01
C TYR A 132 0.95 13.47 -0.51
N PRO A 133 0.78 13.22 0.81
CA PRO A 133 1.12 11.92 1.40
C PRO A 133 0.22 10.79 0.90
N ASP A 134 -1.02 11.09 0.54
CA ASP A 134 -1.96 10.11 -0.02
C ASP A 134 -1.55 9.63 -1.41
N ILE A 135 -0.74 10.40 -2.13
CA ILE A 135 -0.29 10.08 -3.49
C ILE A 135 1.05 9.36 -3.45
N PHE A 136 2.07 9.97 -2.85
CA PHE A 136 3.43 9.44 -2.84
C PHE A 136 3.66 8.42 -1.72
N GLY A 137 3.00 8.59 -0.58
CA GLY A 137 3.18 7.76 0.61
C GLY A 137 4.40 8.18 1.45
N HIS A 138 4.32 7.88 2.74
CA HIS A 138 5.34 8.32 3.71
C HIS A 138 6.74 7.74 3.46
N VAL A 139 6.84 6.53 2.89
CA VAL A 139 8.12 5.91 2.57
C VAL A 139 8.83 6.67 1.46
N TYR A 140 8.12 6.99 0.39
CA TYR A 140 8.64 7.81 -0.72
C TYR A 140 9.14 9.16 -0.21
N ILE A 141 8.31 9.85 0.58
CA ILE A 141 8.63 11.16 1.17
C ILE A 141 9.86 11.08 2.08
N GLY A 142 9.92 10.07 2.95
CA GLY A 142 11.05 9.90 3.88
C GLY A 142 12.36 9.62 3.17
N LEU A 143 12.34 8.78 2.14
CA LEU A 143 13.54 8.46 1.35
C LEU A 143 14.00 9.67 0.52
N THR A 144 13.08 10.35 -0.16
CA THR A 144 13.46 11.55 -0.94
C THR A 144 14.01 12.67 -0.08
N LYS A 145 13.46 12.85 1.13
CA LYS A 145 14.00 13.81 2.08
C LYS A 145 15.43 13.45 2.48
N ALA A 146 15.69 12.18 2.82
CA ALA A 146 17.05 11.75 3.16
C ALA A 146 18.02 11.93 2.00
N GLY A 147 17.60 11.63 0.76
CA GLY A 147 18.41 11.84 -0.44
C GLY A 147 18.68 13.31 -0.76
N GLU A 148 17.73 14.19 -0.51
CA GLU A 148 17.86 15.63 -0.67
C GLU A 148 18.79 16.22 0.41
N ASP A 149 18.60 15.85 1.67
CA ASP A 149 19.41 16.29 2.80
C ASP A 149 20.87 15.83 2.69
N SER A 150 21.12 14.65 2.12
CA SER A 150 22.48 14.09 1.89
C SER A 150 23.12 14.53 0.56
N GLY A 151 22.36 15.13 -0.36
CA GLY A 151 22.80 15.42 -1.73
C GLY A 151 22.90 14.17 -2.62
N GLU A 152 22.39 13.01 -2.20
CA GLU A 152 22.44 11.75 -2.95
C GLU A 152 21.09 11.39 -3.60
N MET A 153 20.42 12.38 -4.20
CA MET A 153 19.08 12.19 -4.79
C MET A 153 19.05 11.09 -5.85
N GLU A 154 20.07 10.99 -6.71
CA GLU A 154 20.13 9.96 -7.74
C GLU A 154 20.11 8.54 -7.18
N LYS A 155 20.94 8.29 -6.16
CA LYS A 155 20.98 6.98 -5.49
C LYS A 155 19.66 6.67 -4.82
N THR A 156 19.06 7.68 -4.21
CA THR A 156 17.77 7.56 -3.54
C THR A 156 16.64 7.25 -4.52
N LEU A 157 16.60 7.95 -5.66
CA LEU A 157 15.62 7.67 -6.71
C LEU A 157 15.79 6.25 -7.28
N THR A 158 17.02 5.79 -7.45
CA THR A 158 17.31 4.41 -7.89
C THR A 158 16.72 3.40 -6.89
N ARG A 159 16.97 3.57 -5.61
CA ARG A 159 16.42 2.70 -4.54
C ARG A 159 14.89 2.77 -4.44
N LEU A 160 14.33 3.96 -4.67
CA LEU A 160 12.88 4.13 -4.72
C LEU A 160 12.24 3.36 -5.87
N VAL A 161 12.82 3.42 -7.07
CA VAL A 161 12.34 2.65 -8.21
C VAL A 161 12.39 1.15 -7.90
N GLU A 162 13.53 0.64 -7.42
CA GLU A 162 13.69 -0.77 -7.04
C GLU A 162 12.65 -1.20 -5.99
N LEU A 163 12.39 -0.35 -5.00
CA LEU A 163 11.39 -0.62 -3.96
C LEU A 163 9.97 -0.67 -4.52
N LEU A 164 9.60 0.31 -5.37
CA LEU A 164 8.27 0.38 -5.98
C LEU A 164 8.05 -0.79 -6.95
N GLU A 165 9.03 -1.11 -7.77
CA GLU A 165 9.02 -2.27 -8.68
C GLU A 165 8.87 -3.58 -7.89
N LYS A 166 9.60 -3.73 -6.79
CA LYS A 166 9.48 -4.88 -5.90
C LYS A 166 8.07 -5.00 -5.32
N GLN A 167 7.50 -3.91 -4.83
CA GLN A 167 6.14 -3.91 -4.29
C GLN A 167 5.10 -4.31 -5.35
N GLU A 168 5.23 -3.77 -6.57
CA GLU A 168 4.34 -4.13 -7.69
C GLU A 168 4.56 -5.57 -8.16
N ALA A 169 5.80 -6.06 -8.17
CA ALA A 169 6.11 -7.45 -8.51
C ALA A 169 5.48 -8.44 -7.52
N ILE A 170 5.54 -8.17 -6.21
CA ILE A 170 4.87 -8.99 -5.19
C ILE A 170 3.36 -9.03 -5.44
N LYS A 171 2.74 -7.87 -5.63
CA LYS A 171 1.31 -7.75 -5.91
C LYS A 171 0.91 -8.47 -7.19
N SER A 172 1.65 -8.27 -8.28
CA SER A 172 1.43 -8.92 -9.57
C SER A 172 1.55 -10.45 -9.49
N ARG A 173 2.52 -10.98 -8.74
CA ARG A 173 2.67 -12.43 -8.53
C ARG A 173 1.47 -13.01 -7.78
N VAL A 174 1.02 -12.36 -6.70
CA VAL A 174 -0.16 -12.81 -5.94
C VAL A 174 -1.42 -12.77 -6.79
N ILE A 175 -1.65 -11.68 -7.53
CA ILE A 175 -2.80 -11.55 -8.43
C ILE A 175 -2.70 -12.56 -9.57
N GLY A 176 -1.53 -12.67 -10.21
CA GLY A 176 -1.30 -13.60 -11.32
C GLY A 176 -1.60 -15.05 -10.95
N ALA A 177 -1.21 -15.47 -9.74
CA ALA A 177 -1.50 -16.81 -9.24
C ALA A 177 -3.01 -17.08 -9.07
N LEU A 178 -3.83 -16.04 -8.88
CA LEU A 178 -5.28 -16.16 -8.69
C LEU A 178 -6.09 -16.02 -9.99
N ILE A 179 -5.51 -15.51 -11.08
CA ILE A 179 -6.24 -15.27 -12.34
C ILE A 179 -6.82 -16.58 -12.90
N TYR A 180 -5.99 -17.62 -13.00
CA TYR A 180 -6.42 -18.92 -13.54
C TYR A 180 -7.53 -19.56 -12.71
N PRO A 181 -7.41 -19.70 -11.38
CA PRO A 181 -8.48 -20.20 -10.52
C PRO A 181 -9.79 -19.43 -10.65
N VAL A 182 -9.72 -18.09 -10.63
CA VAL A 182 -10.92 -17.24 -10.77
C VAL A 182 -11.58 -17.46 -12.13
N PHE A 183 -10.80 -17.51 -13.21
CA PHE A 183 -11.33 -17.76 -14.56
C PHE A 183 -12.05 -19.09 -14.66
N VAL A 184 -11.43 -20.18 -14.16
CA VAL A 184 -12.02 -21.53 -14.20
C VAL A 184 -13.28 -21.61 -13.32
N ILE A 185 -13.29 -21.01 -12.15
CA ILE A 185 -14.48 -20.94 -11.28
C ILE A 185 -15.61 -20.15 -11.96
N CYS A 186 -15.31 -19.02 -12.60
CA CYS A 186 -16.29 -18.24 -13.36
C CYS A 186 -16.90 -19.08 -14.51
N LEU A 187 -16.07 -19.83 -15.24
CA LEU A 187 -16.53 -20.71 -16.31
C LEU A 187 -17.44 -21.82 -15.76
N ALA A 188 -17.05 -22.43 -14.64
CA ALA A 188 -17.84 -23.49 -13.99
C ALA A 188 -19.19 -22.95 -13.49
N ILE A 189 -19.21 -21.76 -12.87
CA ILE A 189 -20.46 -21.11 -12.45
C ILE A 189 -21.33 -20.77 -13.67
N ALA A 190 -20.76 -20.28 -14.76
CA ALA A 190 -21.50 -19.99 -15.99
C ALA A 190 -22.13 -21.27 -16.56
N ALA A 191 -21.38 -22.38 -16.63
CA ALA A 191 -21.90 -23.68 -17.07
C ALA A 191 -23.03 -24.17 -16.15
N LEU A 192 -22.88 -24.05 -14.81
CA LEU A 192 -23.92 -24.38 -13.84
C LEU A 192 -25.18 -23.55 -14.07
N MET A 193 -25.04 -22.24 -14.29
CA MET A 193 -26.17 -21.36 -14.54
C MET A 193 -26.92 -21.72 -15.83
N ILE A 194 -26.18 -22.03 -16.90
CA ILE A 194 -26.77 -22.49 -18.18
C ILE A 194 -27.57 -23.78 -17.95
N MET A 195 -26.99 -24.75 -17.24
CA MET A 195 -27.67 -26.01 -16.94
C MET A 195 -28.96 -25.79 -16.14
N LEU A 196 -28.92 -24.98 -15.07
CA LEU A 196 -30.07 -24.73 -14.21
C LEU A 196 -31.14 -23.87 -14.88
N MET A 197 -30.78 -22.89 -15.71
CA MET A 197 -31.73 -21.96 -16.32
C MET A 197 -32.35 -22.46 -17.64
N PHE A 198 -31.65 -23.31 -18.38
CA PHE A 198 -32.06 -23.76 -19.71
C PHE A 198 -32.31 -25.28 -19.79
N VAL A 199 -31.33 -26.08 -19.30
CA VAL A 199 -31.42 -27.53 -19.46
C VAL A 199 -32.46 -28.15 -18.51
N PHE A 200 -32.38 -27.87 -17.21
CA PHE A 200 -33.33 -28.43 -16.25
C PHE A 200 -34.79 -28.06 -16.55
N PRO A 201 -35.17 -26.82 -16.94
CA PRO A 201 -36.52 -26.51 -17.33
C PRO A 201 -37.01 -27.24 -18.56
N ALA A 202 -36.11 -27.57 -19.52
CA ALA A 202 -36.51 -28.35 -20.70
C ALA A 202 -36.97 -29.78 -20.35
N PHE A 203 -36.52 -30.34 -19.25
CA PHE A 203 -36.96 -31.64 -18.71
C PHE A 203 -38.08 -31.55 -17.70
N LYS A 204 -38.62 -30.34 -17.44
CA LYS A 204 -39.65 -30.13 -16.38
C LYS A 204 -40.90 -30.97 -16.60
N ASP A 205 -41.39 -31.05 -17.84
CA ASP A 205 -42.61 -31.82 -18.14
C ASP A 205 -42.42 -33.33 -17.92
N MET A 206 -41.22 -33.83 -18.24
CA MET A 206 -40.85 -35.20 -17.95
C MET A 206 -40.75 -35.46 -16.45
N PHE A 207 -40.24 -34.53 -15.69
CA PHE A 207 -40.08 -34.65 -14.24
C PHE A 207 -41.41 -34.47 -13.49
N THR A 208 -42.34 -33.66 -13.99
CA THR A 208 -43.68 -33.48 -13.37
C THR A 208 -44.51 -34.76 -13.42
N ASN A 209 -44.36 -35.59 -14.44
CA ASN A 209 -45.03 -36.87 -14.52
C ASN A 209 -44.60 -37.89 -13.46
N LEU A 210 -43.45 -37.68 -12.81
CA LEU A 210 -42.96 -38.53 -11.71
C LEU A 210 -43.49 -38.11 -10.33
N GLY A 211 -44.12 -36.94 -10.20
CA GLY A 211 -44.74 -36.41 -8.98
C GLY A 211 -43.83 -36.47 -7.76
N ASP A 212 -44.34 -37.06 -6.66
CA ASP A 212 -43.63 -37.19 -5.37
C ASP A 212 -42.41 -38.13 -5.41
N LYS A 213 -42.24 -38.91 -6.50
CA LYS A 213 -41.08 -39.83 -6.67
C LYS A 213 -39.82 -39.15 -7.21
N LEU A 214 -39.84 -37.80 -7.41
CA LEU A 214 -38.65 -37.04 -7.84
C LEU A 214 -37.51 -37.13 -6.83
N PRO A 215 -36.27 -37.47 -7.27
CA PRO A 215 -35.13 -37.41 -6.39
C PRO A 215 -34.87 -35.99 -5.84
N ILE A 216 -34.43 -35.94 -4.58
CA ILE A 216 -34.24 -34.68 -3.87
C ILE A 216 -33.22 -33.74 -4.62
N TYR A 217 -32.20 -34.30 -5.26
CA TYR A 217 -31.19 -33.56 -6.02
C TYR A 217 -31.82 -32.83 -7.22
N THR A 218 -32.75 -33.48 -7.95
CA THR A 218 -33.46 -32.89 -9.08
C THR A 218 -34.38 -31.76 -8.64
N LYS A 219 -35.10 -31.97 -7.51
CA LYS A 219 -36.00 -30.98 -6.92
C LYS A 219 -35.22 -29.70 -6.55
N ILE A 220 -34.05 -29.84 -5.89
CA ILE A 220 -33.16 -28.73 -5.56
C ILE A 220 -32.71 -27.98 -6.82
N CYS A 221 -32.32 -28.71 -7.88
CA CYS A 221 -31.89 -28.06 -9.14
C CYS A 221 -33.01 -27.29 -9.82
N LEU A 222 -34.24 -27.82 -9.81
CA LEU A 222 -35.39 -27.13 -10.39
C LEU A 222 -35.74 -25.85 -9.59
N GLU A 223 -35.82 -25.94 -8.27
CA GLU A 223 -36.10 -24.80 -7.40
C GLU A 223 -35.02 -23.72 -7.54
N LEU A 224 -33.73 -24.11 -7.56
CA LEU A 224 -32.63 -23.18 -7.81
C LEU A 224 -32.71 -22.56 -9.21
N GLY A 225 -33.05 -23.33 -10.24
CA GLY A 225 -33.23 -22.83 -11.59
C GLY A 225 -34.34 -21.79 -11.72
N GLU A 226 -35.49 -22.05 -11.08
CA GLU A 226 -36.62 -21.10 -11.00
C GLU A 226 -36.24 -19.85 -10.21
N PHE A 227 -35.56 -20.00 -9.08
CA PHE A 227 -35.02 -18.88 -8.29
C PHE A 227 -34.05 -18.03 -9.10
N LEU A 228 -33.08 -18.65 -9.79
CA LEU A 228 -32.13 -17.95 -10.65
C LEU A 228 -32.82 -17.19 -11.76
N LYS A 229 -33.84 -17.81 -12.41
CA LYS A 229 -34.64 -17.16 -13.45
C LYS A 229 -35.45 -15.95 -12.93
N ALA A 230 -36.06 -16.10 -11.76
CA ALA A 230 -36.85 -15.02 -11.14
C ALA A 230 -36.01 -13.85 -10.68
N TYR A 231 -34.78 -14.12 -10.18
CA TYR A 231 -33.96 -13.13 -9.49
C TYR A 231 -32.64 -12.82 -10.21
N TRP A 232 -32.50 -13.15 -11.50
CA TRP A 232 -31.26 -12.99 -12.25
C TRP A 232 -30.68 -11.56 -12.21
N VAL A 233 -31.53 -10.52 -12.12
CA VAL A 233 -31.12 -9.12 -11.99
C VAL A 233 -30.72 -8.77 -10.56
N ILE A 234 -31.35 -9.40 -9.56
CA ILE A 234 -31.13 -9.10 -8.14
C ILE A 234 -29.82 -9.73 -7.64
N ILE A 235 -29.40 -10.86 -8.22
CA ILE A 235 -28.17 -11.56 -7.82
C ILE A 235 -26.92 -10.70 -8.00
N PRO A 236 -26.65 -10.05 -9.16
CA PRO A 236 -25.53 -9.13 -9.30
C PRO A 236 -25.58 -7.95 -8.32
N VAL A 237 -26.76 -7.41 -8.06
CA VAL A 237 -26.96 -6.31 -7.10
C VAL A 237 -26.67 -6.80 -5.67
N GLY A 238 -27.09 -8.01 -5.31
CA GLY A 238 -26.76 -8.64 -4.04
C GLY A 238 -25.25 -8.84 -3.86
N ILE A 239 -24.58 -9.37 -4.88
CA ILE A 239 -23.12 -9.53 -4.88
C ILE A 239 -22.41 -8.18 -4.74
N ALA A 240 -22.83 -7.17 -5.51
CA ALA A 240 -22.28 -5.82 -5.42
C ALA A 240 -22.48 -5.20 -4.02
N SER A 241 -23.66 -5.44 -3.41
CA SER A 241 -23.95 -4.99 -2.04
C SER A 241 -23.09 -5.69 -0.99
N ILE A 242 -22.83 -6.99 -1.15
CA ILE A 242 -21.95 -7.76 -0.25
C ILE A 242 -20.50 -7.25 -0.39
N VAL A 243 -20.00 -7.08 -1.63
CA VAL A 243 -18.66 -6.56 -1.88
C VAL A 243 -18.52 -5.14 -1.32
N GLY A 244 -19.51 -4.27 -1.56
CA GLY A 244 -19.56 -2.92 -1.01
C GLY A 244 -19.60 -2.92 0.53
N GLY A 245 -20.39 -3.81 1.13
CA GLY A 245 -20.47 -3.98 2.58
C GLY A 245 -19.15 -4.45 3.20
N ILE A 246 -18.46 -5.40 2.56
CA ILE A 246 -17.14 -5.86 2.99
C ILE A 246 -16.12 -4.71 2.87
N TYR A 247 -16.13 -3.96 1.75
CA TYR A 247 -15.25 -2.81 1.56
C TYR A 247 -15.47 -1.74 2.66
N TYR A 248 -16.73 -1.43 2.98
CA TYR A 248 -17.07 -0.48 4.04
C TYR A 248 -16.69 -1.01 5.43
N ALA A 249 -16.90 -2.29 5.69
CA ALA A 249 -16.53 -2.95 6.94
C ALA A 249 -15.02 -2.96 7.17
N LEU A 250 -14.22 -3.14 6.12
CA LEU A 250 -12.75 -3.09 6.17
C LEU A 250 -12.21 -1.68 6.48
N LYS A 251 -13.00 -0.64 6.27
CA LYS A 251 -12.66 0.74 6.63
C LYS A 251 -12.74 0.99 8.13
N ASN A 252 -13.51 0.19 8.86
CA ASN A 252 -13.64 0.28 10.31
C ASN A 252 -12.50 -0.51 10.99
N GLU A 253 -11.66 0.17 11.79
CA GLU A 253 -10.51 -0.45 12.45
C GLU A 253 -10.86 -1.67 13.30
N THR A 254 -12.01 -1.65 13.99
CA THR A 254 -12.46 -2.75 14.84
C THR A 254 -12.77 -4.02 14.03
N THR A 255 -13.44 -3.86 12.90
CA THR A 255 -13.79 -4.95 11.99
C THR A 255 -12.55 -5.47 11.27
N LYS A 256 -11.68 -4.58 10.80
CA LYS A 256 -10.39 -4.93 10.20
C LYS A 256 -9.54 -5.79 11.14
N ASN A 257 -9.42 -5.40 12.42
CA ASN A 257 -8.67 -6.17 13.41
C ASN A 257 -9.20 -7.60 13.58
N LYS A 258 -10.54 -7.80 13.59
CA LYS A 258 -11.15 -9.14 13.69
C LYS A 258 -10.91 -9.97 12.44
N ILE A 259 -11.04 -9.36 11.26
CA ILE A 259 -10.76 -10.04 9.98
C ILE A 259 -9.31 -10.45 9.91
N ASP A 260 -8.39 -9.56 10.24
CA ASP A 260 -6.94 -9.83 10.27
C ASP A 260 -6.62 -10.99 11.23
N GLU A 261 -7.30 -11.06 12.39
CA GLU A 261 -7.14 -12.17 13.33
C GLU A 261 -7.62 -13.51 12.76
N ILE A 262 -8.78 -13.51 12.10
CA ILE A 262 -9.33 -14.72 11.48
C ILE A 262 -8.43 -15.20 10.34
N LEU A 263 -7.95 -14.30 9.49
CA LEU A 263 -7.05 -14.62 8.38
C LEU A 263 -5.73 -15.23 8.88
N LEU A 264 -5.21 -14.77 10.03
CA LEU A 264 -4.00 -15.34 10.64
C LEU A 264 -4.24 -16.72 11.30
N LYS A 265 -5.49 -17.17 11.48
CA LYS A 265 -5.80 -18.54 11.99
C LYS A 265 -5.76 -19.58 10.85
N ILE A 266 -5.89 -19.15 9.60
CA ILE A 266 -5.83 -20.06 8.43
C ILE A 266 -4.35 -20.20 8.03
N PRO A 267 -3.74 -21.41 8.19
CA PRO A 267 -2.28 -21.55 8.11
C PRO A 267 -1.68 -21.05 6.79
N ILE A 268 -2.27 -21.40 5.66
CA ILE A 268 -1.76 -21.02 4.33
C ILE A 268 -1.86 -19.50 4.10
N ILE A 269 -3.01 -18.90 4.46
CA ILE A 269 -3.25 -17.46 4.32
C ILE A 269 -2.36 -16.67 5.28
N LYS A 270 -2.19 -17.17 6.50
CA LYS A 270 -1.25 -16.61 7.48
C LYS A 270 0.15 -16.51 6.91
N ASP A 271 0.67 -17.60 6.35
CA ASP A 271 2.04 -17.64 5.83
C ASP A 271 2.23 -16.66 4.67
N LEU A 272 1.24 -16.52 3.76
CA LEU A 272 1.25 -15.54 2.69
C LEU A 272 1.23 -14.11 3.23
N LEU A 273 0.27 -13.79 4.09
CA LEU A 273 0.11 -12.43 4.64
C LEU A 273 1.35 -12.01 5.44
N VAL A 274 1.87 -12.89 6.29
CA VAL A 274 3.06 -12.62 7.09
C VAL A 274 4.28 -12.44 6.20
N ALA A 275 4.51 -13.33 5.22
CA ALA A 275 5.66 -13.22 4.33
C ALA A 275 5.61 -11.95 3.48
N ALA A 276 4.46 -11.61 2.89
CA ALA A 276 4.29 -10.39 2.07
C ALA A 276 4.50 -9.11 2.90
N ASN A 277 3.91 -9.03 4.10
CA ASN A 277 4.10 -7.88 4.98
C ASN A 277 5.55 -7.75 5.46
N LEU A 278 6.21 -8.85 5.83
CA LEU A 278 7.60 -8.83 6.27
C LEU A 278 8.55 -8.52 5.11
N SER A 279 8.28 -9.00 3.89
CA SER A 279 9.07 -8.64 2.70
C SER A 279 9.06 -7.13 2.47
N ASN A 280 7.88 -6.50 2.48
CA ASN A 280 7.77 -5.05 2.35
C ASN A 280 8.44 -4.30 3.51
N PHE A 281 8.23 -4.74 4.74
CA PHE A 281 8.83 -4.13 5.92
C PHE A 281 10.35 -4.13 5.86
N PHE A 282 10.97 -5.29 5.63
CA PHE A 282 12.42 -5.40 5.59
C PHE A 282 13.04 -4.76 4.35
N ALA A 283 12.35 -4.77 3.21
CA ALA A 283 12.79 -4.07 2.01
C ALA A 283 12.87 -2.56 2.24
N VAL A 284 11.81 -1.96 2.82
CA VAL A 284 11.82 -0.54 3.18
C VAL A 284 12.90 -0.24 4.23
N MET A 285 13.02 -1.09 5.23
CA MET A 285 14.01 -0.94 6.28
C MET A 285 15.44 -0.97 5.73
N GLN A 286 15.73 -1.92 4.81
CA GLN A 286 17.03 -2.05 4.16
C GLN A 286 17.34 -0.83 3.30
N VAL A 287 16.40 -0.41 2.43
CA VAL A 287 16.59 0.75 1.55
C VAL A 287 16.78 2.04 2.35
N ALA A 288 16.00 2.25 3.41
CA ALA A 288 16.12 3.39 4.28
C ALA A 288 17.46 3.41 5.04
N PHE A 289 17.88 2.25 5.54
CA PHE A 289 19.18 2.12 6.22
C PHE A 289 20.35 2.40 5.28
N ASP A 290 20.31 1.88 4.05
CA ASP A 290 21.32 2.14 3.03
C ASP A 290 21.33 3.62 2.58
N ALA A 291 20.20 4.33 2.73
CA ALA A 291 20.12 5.77 2.52
C ALA A 291 20.66 6.60 3.70
N GLY A 292 21.21 5.95 4.75
CA GLY A 292 21.76 6.63 5.92
C GLY A 292 20.72 7.06 6.95
N ILE A 293 19.46 6.63 6.82
CA ILE A 293 18.42 6.96 7.78
C ILE A 293 18.67 6.19 9.10
N PRO A 294 18.52 6.83 10.27
CA PRO A 294 18.67 6.16 11.56
C PRO A 294 17.75 4.93 11.69
N VAL A 295 18.21 3.86 12.34
CA VAL A 295 17.50 2.58 12.48
C VAL A 295 16.06 2.75 13.02
N ILE A 296 15.87 3.69 13.95
CA ILE A 296 14.55 3.98 14.53
C ILE A 296 13.58 4.50 13.48
N ASP A 297 14.03 5.39 12.61
CA ASP A 297 13.24 5.96 11.52
C ASP A 297 13.02 4.93 10.41
N CYS A 298 14.02 4.07 10.13
CA CYS A 298 13.85 2.92 9.24
C CYS A 298 12.73 1.98 9.70
N LEU A 299 12.67 1.70 11.01
CA LEU A 299 11.58 0.91 11.61
C LEU A 299 10.22 1.60 11.48
N TYR A 300 10.17 2.91 11.65
CA TYR A 300 8.95 3.68 11.48
C TYR A 300 8.46 3.60 10.01
N LEU A 301 9.34 3.85 9.05
CA LEU A 301 9.03 3.76 7.62
C LEU A 301 8.60 2.34 7.22
N GLY A 302 9.31 1.31 7.67
CA GLY A 302 8.94 -0.08 7.44
C GLY A 302 7.56 -0.42 8.04
N ASN A 303 7.28 0.07 9.25
CA ASN A 303 6.03 -0.22 9.94
C ASN A 303 4.79 0.36 9.25
N ILE A 304 4.93 1.47 8.52
CA ILE A 304 3.85 2.07 7.73
C ILE A 304 3.42 1.14 6.58
N THR A 305 4.30 0.30 6.06
CA THR A 305 3.99 -0.63 4.98
C THR A 305 3.22 -1.88 5.41
N ILE A 306 3.13 -2.11 6.72
CA ILE A 306 2.42 -3.26 7.28
C ILE A 306 0.91 -3.05 7.21
N THR A 307 0.24 -3.87 6.44
CA THR A 307 -1.22 -3.83 6.26
C THR A 307 -1.98 -4.59 7.34
N ASN A 308 -1.38 -5.68 7.86
CA ASN A 308 -1.98 -6.50 8.92
C ASN A 308 -1.88 -5.80 10.28
N SER A 309 -3.02 -5.60 10.93
CA SER A 309 -3.14 -4.82 12.17
C SER A 309 -2.42 -5.45 13.37
N LEU A 310 -2.39 -6.79 13.48
CA LEU A 310 -1.74 -7.48 14.59
C LEU A 310 -0.22 -7.40 14.47
N LEU A 311 0.32 -7.65 13.26
CA LEU A 311 1.74 -7.51 12.98
C LEU A 311 2.20 -6.06 13.17
N ASN A 312 1.41 -5.08 12.68
CA ASN A 312 1.68 -3.65 12.86
C ASN A 312 1.77 -3.26 14.35
N LYS A 313 0.79 -3.71 15.17
CA LYS A 313 0.81 -3.46 16.62
C LYS A 313 2.02 -4.09 17.30
N ALA A 314 2.39 -5.32 16.91
CA ALA A 314 3.56 -6.02 17.46
C ALA A 314 4.87 -5.28 17.13
N LEU A 315 5.04 -4.85 15.87
CA LEU A 315 6.21 -4.10 15.43
C LEU A 315 6.27 -2.70 16.05
N LYS A 316 5.14 -2.00 16.18
CA LYS A 316 5.09 -0.71 16.92
C LYS A 316 5.53 -0.87 18.38
N LYS A 317 5.14 -1.97 19.04
CA LYS A 317 5.59 -2.27 20.40
C LYS A 317 7.09 -2.54 20.45
N ALA A 318 7.63 -3.26 19.46
CA ALA A 318 9.07 -3.48 19.34
C ALA A 318 9.83 -2.17 19.10
N SER A 319 9.34 -1.30 18.20
CA SER A 319 9.95 0.02 17.94
C SER A 319 10.07 0.88 19.21
N ARG A 320 9.03 0.90 20.05
CA ARG A 320 9.08 1.62 21.35
C ARG A 320 10.18 1.07 22.28
N LYS A 321 10.38 -0.26 22.30
CA LYS A 321 11.43 -0.87 23.10
C LYS A 321 12.83 -0.52 22.59
N ILE A 322 12.99 -0.41 21.27
CA ILE A 322 14.25 0.00 20.65
C ILE A 322 14.54 1.47 20.97
N GLN A 323 13.53 2.33 20.97
CA GLN A 323 13.66 3.74 21.39
C GLN A 323 14.15 3.87 22.86
N THR A 324 13.84 2.90 23.72
CA THR A 324 14.33 2.83 25.10
C THR A 324 15.69 2.14 25.24
N GLY A 325 16.42 1.91 24.13
CA GLY A 325 17.77 1.37 24.13
C GLY A 325 17.86 -0.16 24.01
N GLN A 326 16.74 -0.86 23.79
CA GLN A 326 16.80 -2.32 23.57
C GLN A 326 17.35 -2.62 22.17
N ARG A 327 18.17 -3.67 22.05
CA ARG A 327 18.68 -4.15 20.76
C ARG A 327 17.54 -4.56 19.82
N LEU A 328 17.68 -4.28 18.52
CA LEU A 328 16.70 -4.61 17.49
C LEU A 328 16.37 -6.10 17.46
N SER A 329 17.39 -6.96 17.46
CA SER A 329 17.24 -8.42 17.47
C SER A 329 16.43 -8.93 18.67
N VAL A 330 16.66 -8.37 19.87
CA VAL A 330 15.95 -8.74 21.10
C VAL A 330 14.49 -8.28 21.05
N ALA A 331 14.23 -7.09 20.54
CA ALA A 331 12.88 -6.57 20.39
C ALA A 331 12.05 -7.39 19.40
N LEU A 332 12.64 -7.78 18.25
CA LEU A 332 12.01 -8.60 17.22
C LEU A 332 11.82 -10.07 17.62
N LYS A 333 12.69 -10.63 18.45
CA LYS A 333 12.59 -12.02 18.95
C LYS A 333 11.26 -12.31 19.65
N ASN A 334 10.65 -11.30 20.27
CA ASN A 334 9.38 -11.42 20.97
C ASN A 334 8.15 -11.46 20.06
N ILE A 335 8.34 -11.31 18.74
CA ILE A 335 7.25 -11.35 17.75
C ILE A 335 7.25 -12.72 17.10
N THR A 336 6.31 -13.58 17.50
CA THR A 336 6.19 -14.98 17.01
C THR A 336 5.96 -15.09 15.49
N LEU A 337 5.46 -14.01 14.85
CA LEU A 337 5.23 -13.97 13.42
C LEU A 337 6.51 -13.74 12.60
N ILE A 338 7.62 -13.32 13.24
CA ILE A 338 8.90 -13.12 12.56
C ILE A 338 9.67 -14.44 12.57
N PRO A 339 10.15 -14.94 11.41
CA PRO A 339 10.96 -16.14 11.33
C PRO A 339 12.24 -16.02 12.16
N LYS A 340 12.58 -17.08 12.90
CA LYS A 340 13.78 -17.12 13.76
C LYS A 340 15.07 -16.80 13.01
N MET A 341 15.16 -17.21 11.73
CA MET A 341 16.31 -16.94 10.87
C MET A 341 16.53 -15.45 10.65
N MET A 342 15.47 -14.67 10.45
CA MET A 342 15.57 -13.21 10.30
C MET A 342 16.08 -12.54 11.58
N VAL A 343 15.56 -12.96 12.74
CA VAL A 343 16.05 -12.47 14.05
C VAL A 343 17.52 -12.79 14.25
N PHE A 344 17.95 -13.97 13.82
CA PHE A 344 19.34 -14.40 13.88
C PHE A 344 20.26 -13.56 12.98
N LEU A 345 19.86 -13.32 11.71
CA LEU A 345 20.61 -12.46 10.79
C LEU A 345 20.77 -11.04 11.36
N ILE A 346 19.69 -10.47 11.91
CA ILE A 346 19.74 -9.14 12.51
C ILE A 346 20.66 -9.13 13.74
N ALA A 347 20.64 -10.18 14.57
CA ALA A 347 21.53 -10.27 15.73
C ALA A 347 23.01 -10.29 15.30
N ILE A 348 23.35 -11.03 14.24
CA ILE A 348 24.71 -11.02 13.66
C ILE A 348 25.06 -9.62 13.16
N GLY A 349 24.14 -8.97 12.43
CA GLY A 349 24.35 -7.62 11.90
C GLY A 349 24.61 -6.57 12.99
N GLU A 350 23.87 -6.65 14.10
CA GLU A 350 24.07 -5.79 15.27
C GLU A 350 25.42 -6.02 15.96
N GLN A 351 25.84 -7.28 16.07
CA GLN A 351 27.11 -7.64 16.74
C GLN A 351 28.32 -7.31 15.90
N SER A 352 28.23 -7.51 14.59
CA SER A 352 29.34 -7.29 13.63
C SER A 352 29.41 -5.87 13.07
N GLY A 353 28.43 -5.00 13.37
CA GLY A 353 28.31 -3.67 12.74
C GLY A 353 27.90 -3.70 11.26
N ARG A 354 27.49 -4.86 10.72
CA ARG A 354 27.09 -5.05 9.32
C ARG A 354 25.58 -5.19 9.16
N LEU A 355 24.83 -4.33 9.84
CA LEU A 355 23.36 -4.43 9.85
C LEU A 355 22.74 -4.30 8.45
N GLY A 356 23.23 -3.41 7.58
CA GLY A 356 22.74 -3.25 6.21
C GLY A 356 22.87 -4.53 5.39
N GLU A 357 24.01 -5.21 5.47
CA GLU A 357 24.22 -6.48 4.77
C GLU A 357 23.26 -7.58 5.28
N MET A 358 23.07 -7.66 6.59
CA MET A 358 22.16 -8.64 7.20
C MET A 358 20.69 -8.32 6.95
N LEU A 359 20.33 -7.06 6.81
CA LEU A 359 19.00 -6.65 6.35
C LEU A 359 18.76 -7.11 4.91
N LYS A 360 19.74 -6.95 4.01
CA LYS A 360 19.66 -7.46 2.63
C LYS A 360 19.48 -8.97 2.59
N GLN A 361 20.22 -9.72 3.40
CA GLN A 361 20.06 -11.18 3.52
C GLN A 361 18.69 -11.56 4.10
N SER A 362 18.15 -10.77 5.03
CA SER A 362 16.82 -10.98 5.57
C SER A 362 15.72 -10.76 4.52
N VAL A 363 15.91 -9.77 3.65
CA VAL A 363 15.01 -9.51 2.50
C VAL A 363 15.03 -10.70 1.54
N LEU A 364 16.20 -11.18 1.13
CA LEU A 364 16.33 -12.35 0.25
C LEU A 364 15.70 -13.62 0.87
N TYR A 365 15.89 -13.82 2.16
CA TYR A 365 15.28 -14.96 2.85
C TYR A 365 13.75 -14.92 2.85
N ILE A 366 13.17 -13.75 3.15
CA ILE A 366 11.70 -13.63 3.22
C ILE A 366 11.06 -13.65 1.84
N ASP A 367 11.73 -13.10 0.81
CA ASP A 367 11.28 -13.16 -0.58
C ASP A 367 11.22 -14.60 -1.09
N ASN A 368 12.28 -15.37 -0.87
CA ASN A 368 12.30 -16.80 -1.20
C ASN A 368 11.22 -17.60 -0.45
N LYS A 369 10.92 -17.21 0.79
CA LYS A 369 9.81 -17.81 1.55
C LYS A 369 8.46 -17.42 0.94
N LEU A 370 8.27 -16.17 0.56
CA LEU A 370 7.06 -15.68 -0.07
C LEU A 370 6.79 -16.41 -1.39
N ASP A 371 7.80 -16.54 -2.24
CA ASP A 371 7.70 -17.25 -3.51
C ASP A 371 7.27 -18.72 -3.30
N LYS A 372 7.90 -19.42 -2.34
CA LYS A 372 7.50 -20.79 -1.99
C LYS A 372 6.06 -20.90 -1.51
N VAL A 373 5.59 -19.94 -0.73
CA VAL A 373 4.20 -19.91 -0.23
C VAL A 373 3.24 -19.70 -1.41
N ILE A 374 3.53 -18.77 -2.32
CA ILE A 374 2.71 -18.52 -3.51
C ILE A 374 2.65 -19.78 -4.39
N ASP A 375 3.78 -20.43 -4.65
CA ASP A 375 3.86 -21.67 -5.42
C ASP A 375 3.06 -22.79 -4.77
N THR A 376 3.15 -22.93 -3.44
CA THR A 376 2.39 -23.94 -2.69
C THR A 376 0.89 -23.70 -2.82
N ILE A 377 0.44 -22.44 -2.66
CA ILE A 377 -0.98 -22.08 -2.82
C ILE A 377 -1.45 -22.44 -4.23
N THR A 378 -0.70 -22.04 -5.27
CA THR A 378 -1.04 -22.30 -6.66
C THR A 378 -1.21 -23.79 -6.93
N LYS A 379 -0.26 -24.62 -6.44
CA LYS A 379 -0.32 -26.09 -6.59
C LYS A 379 -1.44 -26.74 -5.81
N MET A 380 -1.86 -26.18 -4.67
CA MET A 380 -2.97 -26.72 -3.89
C MET A 380 -4.34 -26.36 -4.45
N ILE A 381 -4.44 -25.23 -5.15
CA ILE A 381 -5.71 -24.80 -5.75
C ILE A 381 -6.17 -25.77 -6.84
N GLU A 382 -5.26 -26.33 -7.63
CA GLU A 382 -5.58 -27.23 -8.75
C GLU A 382 -6.35 -28.50 -8.31
N PRO A 383 -5.87 -29.31 -7.35
CA PRO A 383 -6.63 -30.45 -6.84
C PRO A 383 -7.97 -30.07 -6.22
N ILE A 384 -8.01 -28.95 -5.51
CA ILE A 384 -9.25 -28.46 -4.89
C ILE A 384 -10.28 -28.12 -5.97
N MET A 385 -9.86 -27.42 -7.03
CA MET A 385 -10.76 -27.10 -8.15
C MET A 385 -11.26 -28.36 -8.86
N LEU A 386 -10.39 -29.37 -9.08
CA LEU A 386 -10.80 -30.64 -9.69
C LEU A 386 -11.88 -31.34 -8.85
N ILE A 387 -11.72 -31.36 -7.53
CA ILE A 387 -12.72 -31.97 -6.63
C ILE A 387 -14.03 -31.17 -6.67
N VAL A 388 -13.98 -29.84 -6.61
CA VAL A 388 -15.17 -28.99 -6.62
C VAL A 388 -15.92 -29.09 -7.96
N ILE A 389 -15.20 -28.95 -9.07
CA ILE A 389 -15.81 -29.03 -10.41
C ILE A 389 -16.29 -30.44 -10.71
N GLY A 390 -15.51 -31.48 -10.40
CA GLY A 390 -15.89 -32.86 -10.57
C GLY A 390 -17.12 -33.22 -9.72
N GLY A 391 -17.15 -32.76 -8.47
CA GLY A 391 -18.32 -32.91 -7.59
C GLY A 391 -19.56 -32.20 -8.12
N MET A 392 -19.40 -30.98 -8.66
CA MET A 392 -20.48 -30.22 -9.28
C MET A 392 -21.02 -30.94 -10.53
N VAL A 393 -20.14 -31.43 -11.42
CA VAL A 393 -20.54 -32.18 -12.61
C VAL A 393 -21.26 -33.49 -12.22
N LEU A 394 -20.72 -34.22 -11.23
CA LEU A 394 -21.35 -35.42 -10.72
C LEU A 394 -22.74 -35.13 -10.13
N PHE A 395 -22.87 -34.07 -9.36
CA PHE A 395 -24.17 -33.64 -8.78
C PHE A 395 -25.20 -33.33 -9.87
N LEU A 396 -24.81 -32.58 -10.92
CA LEU A 396 -25.67 -32.25 -12.05
C LEU A 396 -26.05 -33.51 -12.84
N ALA A 397 -25.08 -34.40 -13.11
CA ALA A 397 -25.33 -35.65 -13.80
C ALA A 397 -26.34 -36.55 -13.03
N LEU A 398 -26.12 -36.73 -11.74
CA LEU A 398 -27.07 -37.49 -10.88
C LEU A 398 -28.45 -36.85 -10.88
N SER A 399 -28.52 -35.52 -10.78
CA SER A 399 -29.78 -34.78 -10.78
C SER A 399 -30.56 -34.93 -12.08
N LEU A 400 -29.90 -35.18 -13.19
CA LEU A 400 -30.52 -35.35 -14.52
C LEU A 400 -30.84 -36.82 -14.82
N TYR A 401 -29.92 -37.74 -14.53
CA TYR A 401 -30.04 -39.14 -14.91
C TYR A 401 -30.92 -39.96 -13.94
N LEU A 402 -30.89 -39.70 -12.63
CA LEU A 402 -31.66 -40.44 -11.64
C LEU A 402 -33.19 -40.46 -11.92
N PRO A 403 -33.85 -39.31 -12.25
CA PRO A 403 -35.24 -39.33 -12.65
C PRO A 403 -35.50 -40.14 -13.92
N ILE A 404 -34.61 -40.09 -14.92
CA ILE A 404 -34.72 -40.82 -16.17
C ILE A 404 -34.77 -42.34 -15.87
N PHE A 405 -33.82 -42.83 -15.08
CA PHE A 405 -33.81 -44.25 -14.70
C PHE A 405 -35.07 -44.66 -13.95
N LYS A 406 -35.56 -43.84 -13.01
CA LYS A 406 -36.82 -44.13 -12.31
C LYS A 406 -38.05 -44.12 -13.20
N SER A 407 -38.03 -43.38 -14.32
CA SER A 407 -39.14 -43.37 -15.27
C SER A 407 -39.21 -44.68 -16.11
N TYR A 408 -38.11 -45.42 -16.24
CA TYR A 408 -38.07 -46.72 -16.92
C TYR A 408 -38.47 -47.90 -16.01
N GLU A 409 -38.43 -47.71 -14.71
CA GLU A 409 -38.85 -48.74 -13.72
C GLU A 409 -40.38 -48.71 -13.42
N MET A 410 -41.11 -47.79 -14.04
CA MET A 410 -42.56 -47.65 -13.92
C MET A 410 -43.26 -48.12 -15.21
#